data_2ade74df5f1595da56e36c26888aa47e
#
_entry.id   2ade74df5f1595da56e36c26888aa47e
#
_cell.length_a   1.000
_cell.length_b   1.000
_cell.length_c   1.000
_cell.angle_alpha   90.00
_cell.angle_beta   90.00
_cell.angle_gamma   90.00
#
_symmetry.space_group_name_H-M   'P 1'
#
loop_
_entity.id
_entity.type
_entity.pdbx_description
1 polymer ?
#
loop_
_entity_poly.entity_id
_entity_poly.type
_entity_poly.pdbx_seq_one_letter_code
_entity_poly.pdbx_strand_id
1 'polypeptide(L)'
;MTIIAAYYYNEGKRVREIRLDEHVELNENRSGFCWIALSEPTADELSAIQTTYNLHPLAIDNAMHPLCPPKLEVYNDELYVVAQTAELVGDRISYGKMAIFTGHNHLITVRHGNAGALGKLREQLEASPTQFGKGVDYVLHAILHRVVDQYLPIFEMIEDDVLAMERRSLHDFLGPEEVARIFELRSELTRFQRTLGAMAELVRKLVRGHFPCLSAEMTPYFHDVADHVHRVQSMVDGLLLVLSTV
;
A
#
# COMPACT_ATOMS: atom_id res chain seq x y z
N MET A 1 -20.14 -0.20 9.90
CA MET A 1 -19.99 0.91 8.94
C MET A 1 -18.65 0.75 8.27
N THR A 2 -18.66 0.50 7.00
CA THR A 2 -17.48 0.21 6.15
C THR A 2 -16.87 1.47 5.55
N ILE A 3 -17.63 2.57 5.46
CA ILE A 3 -17.13 3.87 5.01
C ILE A 3 -16.33 4.51 6.14
N ILE A 4 -15.03 4.70 5.91
CA ILE A 4 -14.16 5.37 6.89
C ILE A 4 -14.14 6.87 6.62
N ALA A 5 -14.19 7.27 5.35
CA ALA A 5 -14.22 8.66 4.93
C ALA A 5 -14.56 8.78 3.45
N ALA A 6 -15.29 9.82 3.10
CA ALA A 6 -15.60 10.18 1.74
C ALA A 6 -15.68 11.72 1.65
N TYR A 7 -14.68 12.33 1.04
CA TYR A 7 -14.54 13.79 1.01
C TYR A 7 -14.21 14.28 -0.39
N TYR A 8 -14.75 15.45 -0.70
CA TYR A 8 -14.34 16.25 -1.85
C TYR A 8 -13.32 17.30 -1.42
N TYR A 9 -12.25 17.38 -2.18
CA TYR A 9 -11.14 18.33 -2.00
C TYR A 9 -11.03 19.26 -3.18
N ASN A 10 -10.67 20.50 -2.93
CA ASN A 10 -10.35 21.49 -3.95
C ASN A 10 -9.17 22.34 -3.48
N GLU A 11 -8.18 22.52 -4.35
CA GLU A 11 -6.95 23.27 -4.06
C GLU A 11 -6.27 22.82 -2.76
N GLY A 12 -6.24 21.51 -2.51
CA GLY A 12 -5.63 20.92 -1.32
C GLY A 12 -6.41 21.11 -0.02
N LYS A 13 -7.65 21.58 -0.06
CA LYS A 13 -8.52 21.79 1.10
C LYS A 13 -9.75 20.91 1.03
N ARG A 14 -10.12 20.33 2.17
CA ARG A 14 -11.38 19.61 2.29
C ARG A 14 -12.56 20.61 2.21
N VAL A 15 -13.44 20.39 1.22
CA VAL A 15 -14.61 21.24 0.96
C VAL A 15 -15.83 20.69 1.69
N ARG A 16 -16.14 19.41 1.49
CA ARG A 16 -17.31 18.76 2.08
C ARG A 16 -17.20 17.25 2.11
N GLU A 17 -18.03 16.64 2.91
CA GLU A 17 -18.31 15.20 2.85
C GLU A 17 -19.19 14.87 1.64
N ILE A 18 -19.00 13.68 1.07
CA ILE A 18 -19.75 13.17 -0.07
C ILE A 18 -20.35 11.80 0.23
N ARG A 19 -21.40 11.44 -0.49
CA ARG A 19 -21.99 10.09 -0.43
C ARG A 19 -21.36 9.19 -1.47
N LEU A 20 -21.43 7.87 -1.28
CA LEU A 20 -20.87 6.88 -2.23
C LEU A 20 -21.59 6.88 -3.59
N ASP A 21 -22.88 7.18 -3.57
CA ASP A 21 -23.76 7.26 -4.74
C ASP A 21 -23.79 8.68 -5.37
N GLU A 22 -22.93 9.58 -4.91
CA GLU A 22 -22.89 10.96 -5.36
C GLU A 22 -21.77 11.15 -6.39
N HIS A 23 -22.14 11.43 -7.64
CA HIS A 23 -21.20 11.90 -8.63
C HIS A 23 -20.95 13.40 -8.41
N VAL A 24 -19.71 13.73 -8.05
CA VAL A 24 -19.32 15.13 -7.88
C VAL A 24 -18.98 15.71 -9.24
N GLU A 25 -19.82 16.64 -9.71
CA GLU A 25 -19.50 17.43 -10.90
C GLU A 25 -18.28 18.30 -10.59
N LEU A 26 -17.24 18.15 -11.38
CA LEU A 26 -16.05 18.98 -11.27
C LEU A 26 -16.31 20.35 -11.90
N ASN A 27 -15.81 21.40 -11.27
CA ASN A 27 -15.73 22.71 -11.87
C ASN A 27 -14.90 22.66 -13.16
N GLU A 28 -15.16 23.60 -14.07
CA GLU A 28 -14.50 23.70 -15.40
C GLU A 28 -12.96 23.63 -15.33
N ASN A 29 -12.37 24.02 -14.21
CA ASN A 29 -10.91 24.00 -13.99
C ASN A 29 -10.32 22.64 -13.56
N ARG A 30 -11.14 21.58 -13.39
CA ARG A 30 -10.69 20.21 -12.97
C ARG A 30 -9.75 20.17 -11.76
N SER A 31 -9.76 21.20 -10.90
CA SER A 31 -8.79 21.34 -9.78
C SER A 31 -9.15 20.55 -8.53
N GLY A 32 -10.30 19.88 -8.51
CA GLY A 32 -10.78 19.12 -7.36
C GLY A 32 -10.78 17.61 -7.58
N PHE A 33 -10.76 16.86 -6.49
CA PHE A 33 -10.87 15.40 -6.52
C PHE A 33 -11.64 14.86 -5.31
N CYS A 34 -12.16 13.65 -5.45
CA CYS A 34 -12.78 12.90 -4.38
C CYS A 34 -11.80 11.87 -3.80
N TRP A 35 -11.74 11.78 -2.49
CA TRP A 35 -11.05 10.67 -1.82
C TRP A 35 -12.02 9.89 -0.95
N ILE A 36 -12.26 8.64 -1.35
CA ILE A 36 -13.14 7.70 -0.67
C ILE A 36 -12.28 6.60 -0.06
N ALA A 37 -12.50 6.30 1.23
CA ALA A 37 -11.80 5.25 1.93
C ALA A 37 -12.80 4.28 2.57
N LEU A 38 -12.72 3.02 2.14
CA LEU A 38 -13.52 1.91 2.64
C LEU A 38 -12.66 0.89 3.38
N SER A 39 -13.24 0.22 4.36
CA SER A 39 -12.63 -0.92 5.03
C SER A 39 -13.63 -2.05 5.11
N GLU A 40 -13.26 -3.23 4.60
CA GLU A 40 -14.13 -4.40 4.51
C GLU A 40 -15.52 -4.06 3.92
N PRO A 41 -15.57 -3.46 2.70
CA PRO A 41 -16.84 -3.03 2.13
C PRO A 41 -17.74 -4.20 1.78
N THR A 42 -19.03 -3.95 1.83
CA THR A 42 -20.05 -4.87 1.33
C THR A 42 -20.11 -4.85 -0.19
N ALA A 43 -20.71 -5.88 -0.79
CA ALA A 43 -20.93 -5.93 -2.24
C ALA A 43 -21.79 -4.75 -2.73
N ASP A 44 -22.79 -4.33 -1.96
CA ASP A 44 -23.66 -3.20 -2.31
C ASP A 44 -22.91 -1.87 -2.32
N GLU A 45 -22.01 -1.65 -1.34
CA GLU A 45 -21.16 -0.44 -1.30
C GLU A 45 -20.20 -0.38 -2.49
N LEU A 46 -19.59 -1.50 -2.88
CA LEU A 46 -18.71 -1.56 -4.05
C LEU A 46 -19.52 -1.40 -5.35
N SER A 47 -20.74 -1.96 -5.44
CA SER A 47 -21.62 -1.78 -6.59
C SER A 47 -22.04 -0.31 -6.76
N ALA A 48 -22.36 0.38 -5.67
CA ALA A 48 -22.67 1.80 -5.70
C ALA A 48 -21.51 2.64 -6.26
N ILE A 49 -20.29 2.40 -5.76
CA ILE A 49 -19.08 3.08 -6.24
C ILE A 49 -18.77 2.71 -7.69
N GLN A 50 -18.91 1.43 -8.06
CA GLN A 50 -18.73 0.99 -9.45
C GLN A 50 -19.62 1.78 -10.41
N THR A 51 -20.89 1.93 -10.06
CA THR A 51 -21.86 2.66 -10.89
C THR A 51 -21.53 4.15 -10.96
N THR A 52 -21.22 4.76 -9.81
CA THR A 52 -20.98 6.21 -9.68
C THR A 52 -19.71 6.65 -10.39
N TYR A 53 -18.63 5.87 -10.28
CA TYR A 53 -17.32 6.21 -10.86
C TYR A 53 -16.98 5.41 -12.12
N ASN A 54 -17.93 4.60 -12.63
CA ASN A 54 -17.78 3.77 -13.83
C ASN A 54 -16.55 2.84 -13.78
N LEU A 55 -16.27 2.26 -12.59
CA LEU A 55 -15.11 1.42 -12.38
C LEU A 55 -15.24 0.08 -13.12
N HIS A 56 -14.11 -0.44 -13.61
CA HIS A 56 -14.09 -1.67 -14.36
C HIS A 56 -14.52 -2.88 -13.51
N PRO A 57 -15.44 -3.76 -13.98
CA PRO A 57 -15.96 -4.89 -13.19
C PRO A 57 -14.88 -5.83 -12.66
N LEU A 58 -13.84 -6.13 -13.46
CA LEU A 58 -12.73 -6.98 -13.03
C LEU A 58 -11.92 -6.35 -11.88
N ALA A 59 -11.79 -5.02 -11.86
CA ALA A 59 -11.12 -4.33 -10.77
C ALA A 59 -11.95 -4.37 -9.48
N ILE A 60 -13.26 -4.26 -9.58
CA ILE A 60 -14.19 -4.42 -8.45
C ILE A 60 -14.15 -5.84 -7.89
N ASP A 61 -14.24 -6.86 -8.77
CA ASP A 61 -14.14 -8.26 -8.34
C ASP A 61 -12.81 -8.52 -7.61
N ASN A 62 -11.70 -8.06 -8.17
CA ASN A 62 -10.40 -8.13 -7.51
C ASN A 62 -10.35 -7.36 -6.18
N ALA A 63 -11.04 -6.22 -6.07
CA ALA A 63 -11.09 -5.46 -4.83
C ALA A 63 -11.84 -6.20 -3.72
N MET A 64 -12.87 -6.99 -4.06
CA MET A 64 -13.63 -7.80 -3.10
C MET A 64 -12.82 -8.95 -2.51
N HIS A 65 -11.88 -9.54 -3.28
CA HIS A 65 -11.11 -10.68 -2.81
C HIS A 65 -9.97 -10.25 -1.87
N PRO A 66 -9.91 -10.71 -0.61
CA PRO A 66 -8.87 -10.30 0.34
C PRO A 66 -7.47 -10.80 -0.04
N LEU A 67 -7.38 -11.91 -0.77
CA LEU A 67 -6.13 -12.52 -1.21
C LEU A 67 -5.86 -12.20 -2.68
N CYS A 68 -5.17 -11.10 -2.93
CA CYS A 68 -4.72 -10.72 -4.27
C CYS A 68 -3.27 -10.20 -4.15
N PRO A 69 -2.33 -10.71 -4.95
CA PRO A 69 -0.96 -10.22 -4.93
C PRO A 69 -0.88 -8.75 -5.39
N PRO A 70 0.18 -8.03 -5.00
CA PRO A 70 0.44 -6.69 -5.51
C PRO A 70 0.44 -6.68 -7.04
N LYS A 71 -0.30 -5.73 -7.61
CA LYS A 71 -0.41 -5.55 -9.06
C LYS A 71 -0.79 -4.14 -9.45
N LEU A 72 -0.53 -3.82 -10.70
CA LEU A 72 -0.91 -2.58 -11.33
C LEU A 72 -1.55 -2.92 -12.67
N GLU A 73 -2.76 -2.45 -12.88
CA GLU A 73 -3.56 -2.65 -14.11
C GLU A 73 -4.16 -1.31 -14.54
N VAL A 74 -4.30 -1.15 -15.84
CA VAL A 74 -4.95 0.02 -16.44
C VAL A 74 -6.26 -0.43 -17.06
N TYR A 75 -7.33 0.25 -16.73
CA TYR A 75 -8.65 0.06 -17.29
C TYR A 75 -9.15 1.39 -17.85
N ASN A 76 -9.21 1.50 -19.18
CA ASN A 76 -9.46 2.77 -19.86
C ASN A 76 -8.43 3.84 -19.44
N ASP A 77 -8.89 4.95 -18.85
CA ASP A 77 -8.04 6.04 -18.34
C ASP A 77 -7.79 5.94 -16.82
N GLU A 78 -8.20 4.84 -16.19
CA GLU A 78 -8.06 4.61 -14.75
C GLU A 78 -6.95 3.63 -14.43
N LEU A 79 -6.30 3.88 -13.31
CA LEU A 79 -5.26 3.02 -12.75
C LEU A 79 -5.81 2.26 -11.55
N TYR A 80 -5.69 0.94 -11.60
CA TYR A 80 -6.00 0.05 -10.49
C TYR A 80 -4.72 -0.51 -9.89
N VAL A 81 -4.49 -0.22 -8.63
CA VAL A 81 -3.29 -0.63 -7.87
C VAL A 81 -3.71 -1.50 -6.70
N VAL A 82 -3.05 -2.64 -6.53
CA VAL A 82 -3.17 -3.46 -5.33
C VAL A 82 -1.82 -3.45 -4.63
N ALA A 83 -1.75 -2.82 -3.46
CA ALA A 83 -0.61 -2.84 -2.57
C ALA A 83 -0.84 -3.84 -1.44
N GLN A 84 0.19 -4.58 -1.07
CA GLN A 84 0.16 -5.43 0.10
C GLN A 84 0.73 -4.68 1.29
N THR A 85 -0.05 -4.55 2.35
CA THR A 85 0.40 -3.96 3.61
C THR A 85 0.93 -5.05 4.53
N ALA A 86 1.85 -4.68 5.39
CA ALA A 86 2.37 -5.53 6.44
C ALA A 86 2.56 -4.70 7.71
N GLU A 87 2.14 -5.22 8.83
CA GLU A 87 2.28 -4.59 10.15
C GLU A 87 2.68 -5.61 11.19
N LEU A 88 3.39 -5.15 12.22
CA LEU A 88 3.68 -5.97 13.39
C LEU A 88 2.49 -6.03 14.33
N VAL A 89 2.05 -7.23 14.67
CA VAL A 89 1.05 -7.49 15.70
C VAL A 89 1.66 -8.43 16.73
N GLY A 90 2.17 -7.85 17.83
CA GLY A 90 3.09 -8.58 18.71
C GLY A 90 4.35 -8.96 17.94
N ASP A 91 4.74 -10.23 18.01
CA ASP A 91 5.96 -10.78 17.38
C ASP A 91 5.67 -11.42 16.00
N ARG A 92 4.56 -11.08 15.36
CA ARG A 92 4.15 -11.69 14.08
C ARG A 92 3.83 -10.64 13.04
N ILE A 93 4.18 -10.94 11.80
CA ILE A 93 3.77 -10.11 10.66
C ILE A 93 2.32 -10.39 10.30
N SER A 94 1.49 -9.38 10.39
CA SER A 94 0.12 -9.40 9.88
C SER A 94 0.07 -8.69 8.54
N TYR A 95 -0.46 -9.38 7.54
CA TYR A 95 -0.59 -8.85 6.19
C TYR A 95 -2.00 -8.37 5.93
N GLY A 96 -2.11 -7.30 5.16
CA GLY A 96 -3.36 -6.78 4.66
C GLY A 96 -3.24 -6.41 3.19
N LYS A 97 -4.35 -5.99 2.61
CA LYS A 97 -4.44 -5.55 1.22
C LYS A 97 -5.06 -4.17 1.14
N MET A 98 -4.51 -3.34 0.27
CA MET A 98 -5.08 -2.06 -0.11
C MET A 98 -5.26 -2.01 -1.62
N ALA A 99 -6.50 -2.05 -2.08
CA ALA A 99 -6.84 -1.78 -3.48
C ALA A 99 -7.12 -0.29 -3.64
N ILE A 100 -6.56 0.30 -4.69
CA ILE A 100 -6.63 1.73 -4.98
C ILE A 100 -7.08 1.91 -6.41
N PHE A 101 -8.18 2.61 -6.60
CA PHE A 101 -8.66 3.06 -7.91
C PHE A 101 -8.30 4.54 -8.03
N THR A 102 -7.62 4.90 -9.10
CA THR A 102 -7.14 6.25 -9.34
C THR A 102 -7.57 6.70 -10.73
N GLY A 103 -8.45 7.67 -10.80
CA GLY A 103 -8.82 8.39 -12.01
C GLY A 103 -8.26 9.82 -11.99
N HIS A 104 -8.67 10.66 -12.92
CA HIS A 104 -8.22 12.06 -12.97
C HIS A 104 -8.68 12.89 -11.78
N ASN A 105 -9.84 12.55 -11.22
CA ASN A 105 -10.55 13.37 -10.22
C ASN A 105 -11.09 12.57 -9.03
N HIS A 106 -10.68 11.32 -8.93
CA HIS A 106 -11.04 10.48 -7.79
C HIS A 106 -9.93 9.53 -7.41
N LEU A 107 -9.85 9.24 -6.12
CA LEU A 107 -9.04 8.18 -5.55
C LEU A 107 -9.91 7.42 -4.56
N ILE A 108 -10.04 6.10 -4.78
CA ILE A 108 -10.87 5.24 -3.94
C ILE A 108 -9.96 4.16 -3.37
N THR A 109 -9.92 4.05 -2.06
CA THR A 109 -9.14 3.02 -1.35
C THR A 109 -10.07 2.01 -0.70
N VAL A 110 -9.81 0.73 -0.96
CA VAL A 110 -10.50 -0.41 -0.35
C VAL A 110 -9.49 -1.23 0.43
N ARG A 111 -9.72 -1.39 1.73
CA ARG A 111 -8.80 -2.09 2.63
C ARG A 111 -9.40 -3.40 3.11
N HIS A 112 -8.56 -4.44 3.16
CA HIS A 112 -8.86 -5.73 3.76
C HIS A 112 -7.76 -6.16 4.73
N GLY A 113 -8.17 -6.75 5.84
CA GLY A 113 -7.26 -7.20 6.88
C GLY A 113 -6.53 -6.03 7.55
N ASN A 114 -5.30 -6.27 7.99
CA ASN A 114 -4.49 -5.27 8.69
C ASN A 114 -3.79 -4.32 7.69
N ALA A 115 -4.56 -3.51 6.99
CA ALA A 115 -4.06 -2.62 5.93
C ALA A 115 -3.70 -1.22 6.42
N GLY A 116 -3.49 -1.03 7.73
CA GLY A 116 -3.17 0.26 8.33
C GLY A 116 -4.24 1.34 8.18
N ALA A 117 -4.29 2.26 9.10
CA ALA A 117 -5.25 3.36 9.05
C ALA A 117 -4.69 4.55 8.24
N LEU A 118 -5.43 5.00 7.23
CA LEU A 118 -5.07 6.17 6.43
C LEU A 118 -5.46 7.51 7.09
N GLY A 119 -6.09 7.49 8.28
CA GLY A 119 -6.54 8.70 8.97
C GLY A 119 -5.42 9.68 9.25
N LYS A 120 -4.33 9.20 9.88
CA LYS A 120 -3.15 10.04 10.15
C LYS A 120 -2.49 10.57 8.88
N LEU A 121 -2.40 9.74 7.83
CA LEU A 121 -1.87 10.17 6.53
C LEU A 121 -2.74 11.29 5.95
N ARG A 122 -4.06 11.16 6.02
CA ARG A 122 -4.98 12.18 5.55
C ARG A 122 -4.81 13.49 6.31
N GLU A 123 -4.74 13.44 7.64
CA GLU A 123 -4.49 14.62 8.48
C GLU A 123 -3.18 15.32 8.11
N GLN A 124 -2.11 14.54 7.85
CA GLN A 124 -0.82 15.08 7.39
C GLN A 124 -0.92 15.77 6.02
N LEU A 125 -1.65 15.15 5.07
CA LEU A 125 -1.86 15.74 3.74
C LEU A 125 -2.71 17.01 3.82
N GLU A 126 -3.78 17.01 4.60
CA GLU A 126 -4.64 18.18 4.83
C GLU A 126 -3.88 19.34 5.53
N ALA A 127 -2.87 19.02 6.35
CA ALA A 127 -1.99 20.03 6.95
C ALA A 127 -1.01 20.67 5.95
N SER A 128 -0.86 20.12 4.75
CA SER A 128 0.04 20.61 3.70
C SER A 128 -0.71 20.87 2.37
N PRO A 129 -1.59 21.89 2.30
CA PRO A 129 -2.48 22.12 1.17
C PRO A 129 -1.76 22.27 -0.18
N THR A 130 -0.57 22.87 -0.18
CA THR A 130 0.22 23.06 -1.41
C THR A 130 0.65 21.74 -2.03
N GLN A 131 1.05 20.76 -1.21
CA GLN A 131 1.41 19.43 -1.70
C GLN A 131 0.16 18.62 -2.05
N PHE A 132 -0.84 18.66 -1.19
CA PHE A 132 -2.10 17.96 -1.38
C PHE A 132 -2.87 18.48 -2.61
N GLY A 133 -2.73 19.76 -2.96
CA GLY A 133 -3.29 20.38 -4.14
C GLY A 133 -2.70 19.87 -5.47
N LYS A 134 -1.61 19.08 -5.46
CA LYS A 134 -1.10 18.39 -6.65
C LYS A 134 -2.08 17.37 -7.21
N GLY A 135 -3.03 16.87 -6.39
CA GLY A 135 -4.11 16.03 -6.87
C GLY A 135 -3.97 14.55 -6.48
N VAL A 136 -4.69 13.71 -7.21
CA VAL A 136 -4.84 12.26 -6.91
C VAL A 136 -3.53 11.49 -6.99
N ASP A 137 -2.64 11.86 -7.89
CA ASP A 137 -1.34 11.22 -8.10
C ASP A 137 -0.40 11.41 -6.91
N TYR A 138 -0.42 12.58 -6.28
CA TYR A 138 0.32 12.83 -5.04
C TYR A 138 -0.25 12.03 -3.87
N VAL A 139 -1.57 11.87 -3.80
CA VAL A 139 -2.21 11.03 -2.79
C VAL A 139 -1.85 9.55 -2.98
N LEU A 140 -1.86 9.07 -4.23
CA LEU A 140 -1.42 7.70 -4.55
C LEU A 140 0.03 7.46 -4.11
N HIS A 141 0.94 8.40 -4.44
CA HIS A 141 2.32 8.34 -3.97
C HIS A 141 2.39 8.26 -2.45
N ALA A 142 1.72 9.18 -1.73
CA ALA A 142 1.76 9.24 -0.27
C ALA A 142 1.24 7.95 0.39
N ILE A 143 0.23 7.31 -0.20
CA ILE A 143 -0.29 6.02 0.27
C ILE A 143 0.76 4.93 0.07
N LEU A 144 1.36 4.82 -1.13
CA LEU A 144 2.36 3.81 -1.42
C LEU A 144 3.63 4.00 -0.57
N HIS A 145 4.08 5.23 -0.41
CA HIS A 145 5.20 5.58 0.47
C HIS A 145 4.91 5.12 1.91
N ARG A 146 3.72 5.45 2.43
CA ARG A 146 3.28 5.01 3.76
C ARG A 146 3.25 3.49 3.93
N VAL A 147 2.81 2.76 2.89
CA VAL A 147 2.79 1.28 2.90
C VAL A 147 4.22 0.73 2.99
N VAL A 148 5.13 1.29 2.21
CA VAL A 148 6.53 0.83 2.17
C VAL A 148 7.31 1.19 3.43
N ASP A 149 7.04 2.35 4.02
CA ASP A 149 7.65 2.78 5.30
C ASP A 149 7.36 1.80 6.44
N GLN A 150 6.24 1.09 6.39
CA GLN A 150 5.89 0.09 7.40
C GLN A 150 6.72 -1.20 7.29
N TYR A 151 7.43 -1.42 6.19
CA TYR A 151 8.26 -2.61 6.02
C TYR A 151 9.57 -2.57 6.80
N LEU A 152 10.14 -1.38 7.01
CA LEU A 152 11.41 -1.24 7.72
C LEU A 152 11.34 -1.67 9.19
N PRO A 153 10.35 -1.26 9.99
CA PRO A 153 10.22 -1.76 11.37
C PRO A 153 10.05 -3.28 11.47
N ILE A 154 9.41 -3.89 10.46
CA ILE A 154 9.27 -5.36 10.39
C ILE A 154 10.63 -6.01 10.17
N PHE A 155 11.42 -5.47 9.24
CA PHE A 155 12.77 -5.95 8.99
C PHE A 155 13.65 -5.83 10.25
N GLU A 156 13.66 -4.67 10.91
CA GLU A 156 14.46 -4.40 12.11
C GLU A 156 14.18 -5.41 13.23
N MET A 157 12.90 -5.71 13.48
CA MET A 157 12.52 -6.71 14.48
C MET A 157 13.05 -8.12 14.13
N ILE A 158 12.92 -8.53 12.86
CA ILE A 158 13.41 -9.86 12.44
C ILE A 158 14.94 -9.92 12.45
N GLU A 159 15.61 -8.83 12.07
CA GLU A 159 17.06 -8.71 12.09
C GLU A 159 17.62 -8.93 13.51
N ASP A 160 17.02 -8.30 14.52
CA ASP A 160 17.40 -8.47 15.93
C ASP A 160 17.32 -9.93 16.37
N ASP A 161 16.23 -10.61 16.02
CA ASP A 161 16.03 -12.04 16.32
C ASP A 161 17.08 -12.92 15.62
N VAL A 162 17.32 -12.67 14.32
CA VAL A 162 18.29 -13.46 13.54
C VAL A 162 19.71 -13.26 14.06
N LEU A 163 20.12 -12.02 14.32
CA LEU A 163 21.45 -11.73 14.87
C LEU A 163 21.64 -12.27 16.29
N ALA A 164 20.58 -12.38 17.09
CA ALA A 164 20.62 -13.03 18.38
C ALA A 164 20.88 -14.53 18.24
N MET A 165 20.21 -15.21 17.28
CA MET A 165 20.40 -16.63 16.99
C MET A 165 21.79 -16.91 16.41
N GLU A 166 22.29 -16.08 15.50
CA GLU A 166 23.64 -16.19 14.94
C GLU A 166 24.70 -16.13 16.05
N ARG A 167 24.64 -15.10 16.91
CA ARG A 167 25.58 -14.97 18.05
C ARG A 167 25.55 -16.16 18.96
N ARG A 168 24.39 -16.76 19.22
CA ARG A 168 24.25 -17.90 20.08
C ARG A 168 24.85 -19.17 19.45
N SER A 169 24.60 -19.39 18.15
CA SER A 169 25.14 -20.54 17.41
C SER A 169 26.67 -20.60 17.37
N LEU A 170 27.33 -19.41 17.49
CA LEU A 170 28.80 -19.33 17.54
C LEU A 170 29.39 -19.79 18.89
N HIS A 171 28.61 -19.83 19.96
CA HIS A 171 29.09 -20.10 21.31
C HIS A 171 28.63 -21.45 21.85
N ASP A 172 27.47 -21.95 21.39
CA ASP A 172 26.88 -23.20 21.91
C ASP A 172 26.07 -23.92 20.81
N PHE A 173 25.84 -25.23 21.03
CA PHE A 173 24.89 -25.96 20.19
C PHE A 173 23.46 -25.47 20.43
N LEU A 174 22.75 -25.22 19.36
CA LEU A 174 21.35 -24.77 19.41
C LEU A 174 20.45 -25.91 19.89
N GLY A 175 19.57 -25.60 20.84
CA GLY A 175 18.53 -26.51 21.29
C GLY A 175 17.39 -26.66 20.26
N PRO A 176 16.52 -27.68 20.42
CA PRO A 176 15.44 -27.96 19.49
C PRO A 176 14.47 -26.77 19.31
N GLU A 177 14.23 -25.99 20.36
CA GLU A 177 13.36 -24.78 20.30
C GLU A 177 14.00 -23.67 19.48
N GLU A 178 15.31 -23.47 19.59
CA GLU A 178 16.05 -22.47 18.82
C GLU A 178 16.12 -22.85 17.34
N VAL A 179 16.32 -24.11 17.04
CA VAL A 179 16.28 -24.64 15.67
C VAL A 179 14.88 -24.42 15.08
N ALA A 180 13.81 -24.71 15.84
CA ALA A 180 12.44 -24.45 15.40
C ALA A 180 12.21 -22.95 15.10
N ARG A 181 12.72 -22.05 15.97
CA ARG A 181 12.61 -20.59 15.77
C ARG A 181 13.34 -20.13 14.51
N ILE A 182 14.51 -20.68 14.19
CA ILE A 182 15.23 -20.38 12.94
C ILE A 182 14.37 -20.75 11.70
N PHE A 183 13.72 -21.91 11.71
CA PHE A 183 12.82 -22.30 10.62
C PHE A 183 11.60 -21.37 10.50
N GLU A 184 11.03 -20.92 11.62
CA GLU A 184 9.94 -19.95 11.62
C GLU A 184 10.40 -18.61 11.01
N LEU A 185 11.51 -18.04 11.49
CA LEU A 185 12.08 -16.79 10.98
C LEU A 185 12.37 -16.88 9.47
N ARG A 186 12.95 -18.00 9.02
CA ARG A 186 13.21 -18.23 7.60
C ARG A 186 11.92 -18.27 6.78
N SER A 187 10.87 -18.90 7.30
CA SER A 187 9.56 -18.95 6.64
C SER A 187 8.92 -17.57 6.55
N GLU A 188 8.97 -16.78 7.64
CA GLU A 188 8.45 -15.41 7.69
C GLU A 188 9.23 -14.49 6.74
N LEU A 189 10.56 -14.54 6.74
CA LEU A 189 11.40 -13.76 5.82
C LEU A 189 11.14 -14.13 4.36
N THR A 190 11.02 -15.42 4.05
CA THR A 190 10.73 -15.88 2.68
C THR A 190 9.36 -15.35 2.20
N ARG A 191 8.37 -15.32 3.08
CA ARG A 191 7.06 -14.73 2.76
C ARG A 191 7.16 -13.22 2.57
N PHE A 192 7.91 -12.55 3.44
CA PHE A 192 8.13 -11.10 3.35
C PHE A 192 8.91 -10.72 2.08
N GLN A 193 9.95 -11.48 1.72
CA GLN A 193 10.70 -11.32 0.47
C GLN A 193 9.79 -11.39 -0.77
N ARG A 194 8.84 -12.33 -0.80
CA ARG A 194 7.86 -12.43 -1.91
C ARG A 194 6.96 -11.19 -1.99
N THR A 195 6.54 -10.67 -0.84
CA THR A 195 5.76 -9.43 -0.76
C THR A 195 6.55 -8.25 -1.31
N LEU A 196 7.81 -8.08 -0.88
CA LEU A 196 8.70 -7.03 -1.36
C LEU A 196 8.97 -7.13 -2.86
N GLY A 197 9.21 -8.35 -3.38
CA GLY A 197 9.41 -8.57 -4.81
C GLY A 197 8.21 -8.15 -5.66
N ALA A 198 7.00 -8.49 -5.22
CA ALA A 198 5.78 -8.08 -5.90
C ALA A 198 5.53 -6.57 -5.82
N MET A 199 5.83 -5.94 -4.67
CA MET A 199 5.75 -4.48 -4.50
C MET A 199 6.80 -3.75 -5.35
N ALA A 200 8.03 -4.24 -5.43
CA ALA A 200 9.08 -3.69 -6.28
C ALA A 200 8.68 -3.71 -7.75
N GLU A 201 8.08 -4.82 -8.23
CA GLU A 201 7.56 -4.91 -9.59
C GLU A 201 6.43 -3.91 -9.86
N LEU A 202 5.50 -3.74 -8.91
CA LEU A 202 4.42 -2.77 -8.99
C LEU A 202 4.98 -1.35 -9.13
N VAL A 203 5.87 -0.93 -8.23
CA VAL A 203 6.40 0.44 -8.23
C VAL A 203 7.29 0.67 -9.45
N ARG A 204 8.05 -0.35 -9.91
CA ARG A 204 8.82 -0.28 -11.15
C ARG A 204 7.92 0.00 -12.37
N LYS A 205 6.72 -0.61 -12.42
CA LYS A 205 5.73 -0.31 -13.47
C LYS A 205 5.23 1.13 -13.37
N LEU A 206 5.00 1.66 -12.17
CA LEU A 206 4.61 3.07 -11.98
C LEU A 206 5.69 4.04 -12.48
N VAL A 207 6.96 3.75 -12.18
CA VAL A 207 8.10 4.57 -12.61
C VAL A 207 8.27 4.59 -14.13
N ARG A 208 8.10 3.43 -14.78
CA ARG A 208 8.36 3.27 -16.23
C ARG A 208 7.14 3.53 -17.11
N GLY A 209 5.96 3.45 -16.54
CA GLY A 209 4.71 3.59 -17.28
C GLY A 209 4.34 5.06 -17.53
N HIS A 210 3.51 5.25 -18.56
CA HIS A 210 2.83 6.51 -18.81
C HIS A 210 1.33 6.26 -18.62
N PHE A 211 0.76 6.90 -17.62
CA PHE A 211 -0.64 6.69 -17.25
C PHE A 211 -1.41 8.00 -17.41
N PRO A 212 -2.59 8.00 -18.07
CA PRO A 212 -3.35 9.23 -18.33
C PRO A 212 -3.70 10.00 -17.06
N CYS A 213 -3.96 9.29 -15.96
CA CYS A 213 -4.31 9.88 -14.67
C CYS A 213 -3.11 10.32 -13.81
N LEU A 214 -1.87 10.09 -14.22
CA LEU A 214 -0.68 10.46 -13.47
C LEU A 214 0.13 11.51 -14.22
N SER A 215 0.57 12.55 -13.50
CA SER A 215 1.47 13.58 -14.02
C SER A 215 2.90 13.04 -14.12
N ALA A 216 3.61 13.42 -15.18
CA ALA A 216 5.05 13.12 -15.34
C ALA A 216 5.90 13.72 -14.21
N GLU A 217 5.44 14.79 -13.57
CA GLU A 217 6.10 15.41 -12.42
C GLU A 217 6.16 14.51 -11.20
N MET A 218 5.30 13.48 -11.14
CA MET A 218 5.30 12.49 -10.05
C MET A 218 6.32 11.38 -10.20
N THR A 219 6.96 11.24 -11.36
CA THR A 219 7.98 10.19 -11.60
C THR A 219 9.10 10.17 -10.55
N PRO A 220 9.70 11.30 -10.12
CA PRO A 220 10.72 11.28 -9.06
C PRO A 220 10.20 10.77 -7.72
N TYR A 221 8.94 11.04 -7.40
CA TYR A 221 8.30 10.57 -6.17
C TYR A 221 8.11 9.05 -6.16
N PHE A 222 7.70 8.47 -7.30
CA PHE A 222 7.60 7.00 -7.42
C PHE A 222 8.98 6.34 -7.47
N HIS A 223 10.04 7.02 -7.97
CA HIS A 223 11.42 6.55 -7.84
C HIS A 223 11.84 6.40 -6.38
N ASP A 224 11.52 7.39 -5.54
CA ASP A 224 11.82 7.34 -4.11
C ASP A 224 11.16 6.12 -3.44
N VAL A 225 9.87 5.85 -3.74
CA VAL A 225 9.19 4.65 -3.26
C VAL A 225 9.88 3.36 -3.76
N ALA A 226 10.33 3.33 -5.03
CA ALA A 226 11.03 2.17 -5.58
C ALA A 226 12.36 1.92 -4.86
N ASP A 227 13.13 2.96 -4.58
CA ASP A 227 14.41 2.88 -3.87
C ASP A 227 14.21 2.36 -2.44
N HIS A 228 13.14 2.80 -1.75
CA HIS A 228 12.79 2.29 -0.42
C HIS A 228 12.47 0.80 -0.45
N VAL A 229 11.63 0.33 -1.40
CA VAL A 229 11.32 -1.11 -1.53
C VAL A 229 12.59 -1.91 -1.82
N HIS A 230 13.42 -1.47 -2.74
CA HIS A 230 14.66 -2.15 -3.11
C HIS A 230 15.65 -2.22 -1.94
N ARG A 231 15.74 -1.15 -1.14
CA ARG A 231 16.59 -1.15 0.05
C ARG A 231 16.15 -2.24 1.03
N VAL A 232 14.87 -2.28 1.40
CA VAL A 232 14.36 -3.31 2.33
C VAL A 232 14.51 -4.71 1.73
N GLN A 233 14.29 -4.89 0.43
CA GLN A 233 14.48 -6.17 -0.26
C GLN A 233 15.94 -6.65 -0.15
N SER A 234 16.91 -5.78 -0.41
CA SER A 234 18.34 -6.12 -0.31
C SER A 234 18.74 -6.50 1.13
N MET A 235 18.16 -5.82 2.13
CA MET A 235 18.38 -6.12 3.54
C MET A 235 17.81 -7.50 3.90
N VAL A 236 16.59 -7.83 3.45
CA VAL A 236 15.96 -9.16 3.66
C VAL A 236 16.76 -10.28 2.98
N ASP A 237 17.26 -10.04 1.76
CA ASP A 237 18.09 -11.01 1.03
C ASP A 237 19.39 -11.31 1.80
N GLY A 238 20.04 -10.27 2.36
CA GLY A 238 21.19 -10.40 3.23
C GLY A 238 20.92 -11.24 4.49
N LEU A 239 19.77 -10.99 5.13
CA LEU A 239 19.39 -11.69 6.36
C LEU A 239 19.05 -13.17 6.10
N LEU A 240 18.42 -13.49 4.96
CA LEU A 240 18.18 -14.86 4.53
C LEU A 240 19.50 -15.62 4.30
N LEU A 241 20.54 -14.93 3.82
CA LEU A 241 21.86 -15.53 3.67
C LEU A 241 22.47 -15.87 5.04
N VAL A 242 22.39 -14.96 6.02
CA VAL A 242 22.83 -15.23 7.41
C VAL A 242 22.11 -16.45 7.97
N LEU A 243 20.79 -16.52 7.89
CA LEU A 243 19.99 -17.67 8.35
C LEU A 243 20.31 -18.99 7.63
N SER A 244 20.98 -18.94 6.48
CA SER A 244 21.41 -20.16 5.78
C SER A 244 22.72 -20.71 6.29
N THR A 245 23.46 -19.93 7.08
CA THR A 245 24.78 -20.30 7.64
C THR A 245 24.72 -20.68 9.12
N VAL A 246 23.62 -20.39 9.79
CA VAL A 246 23.32 -20.80 11.17
C VAL A 246 22.71 -22.19 11.19
#